data_0dfe86047df9f054de18d56d8f28475f
#
_entry.id   0dfe86047df9f054de18d56d8f28475f
#
_cell.length_a   1.000
_cell.length_b   1.000
_cell.length_c   1.000
_cell.angle_alpha   90.00
_cell.angle_beta   90.00
_cell.angle_gamma   90.00
#
_symmetry.space_group_name_H-M   'P 1'
#
loop_
_entity.id
_entity.type
_entity.pdbx_description
1 polymer ?
#
loop_
_entity_poly.entity_id
_entity_poly.type
_entity_poly.pdbx_seq_one_letter_code
_entity_poly.pdbx_strand_id
1 'polypeptide(L)'
;MGKIGVLVVSVGLAIPAAGLYAADKKESKGAKLFQQHCAACHPDGGNIVKPAFTLHKKDRDAHGVKTAGDIVGKMRNPGPGMTRFDAKTISDTDAKEIAEHIQKTFK
;
A
#
# COMPACT_ATOMS: atom_id res chain seq x y z
N MET A 1 43.95 40.96 -39.23
CA MET A 1 43.19 39.77 -39.53
C MET A 1 42.77 39.13 -38.21
N GLY A 2 41.60 39.42 -37.76
CA GLY A 2 41.09 38.89 -36.50
C GLY A 2 40.60 37.46 -36.66
N LYS A 3 41.16 36.54 -35.92
CA LYS A 3 40.63 35.20 -35.78
C LYS A 3 39.50 35.28 -34.78
N ILE A 4 38.26 35.16 -35.26
CA ILE A 4 37.07 35.06 -34.41
C ILE A 4 37.09 33.59 -33.89
N GLY A 5 37.46 33.42 -32.62
CA GLY A 5 37.30 32.16 -31.95
C GLY A 5 35.82 31.98 -31.60
N VAL A 6 35.19 31.04 -32.25
CA VAL A 6 33.81 30.62 -31.86
C VAL A 6 33.94 29.87 -30.56
N LEU A 7 33.49 30.50 -29.48
CA LEU A 7 33.37 29.85 -28.21
C LEU A 7 32.07 28.98 -28.27
N VAL A 8 32.28 27.70 -28.48
CA VAL A 8 31.15 26.74 -28.35
C VAL A 8 30.90 26.56 -26.86
N VAL A 9 29.94 27.28 -26.35
CA VAL A 9 29.44 27.02 -25.01
C VAL A 9 28.58 25.75 -25.10
N SER A 10 29.16 24.63 -24.74
CA SER A 10 28.39 23.41 -24.53
C SER A 10 27.56 23.63 -23.29
N VAL A 11 26.33 24.03 -23.49
CA VAL A 11 25.35 23.97 -22.41
C VAL A 11 25.04 22.50 -22.17
N GLY A 12 25.77 21.92 -21.22
CA GLY A 12 25.43 20.60 -20.71
C GLY A 12 24.02 20.67 -20.11
N LEU A 13 23.07 20.09 -20.80
CA LEU A 13 21.72 19.92 -20.26
C LEU A 13 21.85 18.93 -19.09
N ALA A 14 21.98 19.44 -17.88
CA ALA A 14 21.83 18.62 -16.69
C ALA A 14 20.38 18.19 -16.63
N ILE A 15 20.10 16.95 -17.04
CA ILE A 15 18.79 16.35 -16.86
C ILE A 15 18.64 16.13 -15.36
N PRO A 16 17.70 16.83 -14.68
CA PRO A 16 17.49 16.55 -13.27
C PRO A 16 17.04 15.09 -13.14
N ALA A 17 17.67 14.36 -12.22
CA ALA A 17 17.38 12.96 -11.93
C ALA A 17 15.99 12.78 -11.28
N ALA A 18 14.96 13.43 -11.81
CA ALA A 18 13.60 13.34 -11.29
C ALA A 18 13.05 11.91 -11.32
N GLY A 19 13.56 11.06 -12.20
CA GLY A 19 13.21 9.64 -12.24
C GLY A 19 13.72 8.82 -11.06
N LEU A 20 14.70 9.31 -10.27
CA LEU A 20 15.20 8.62 -9.11
C LEU A 20 14.27 8.71 -7.89
N TYR A 21 13.43 9.73 -7.82
CA TYR A 21 12.48 9.88 -6.73
C TYR A 21 11.34 8.85 -6.76
N ALA A 22 10.99 8.35 -7.92
CA ALA A 22 10.00 7.29 -8.06
C ALA A 22 10.53 5.93 -7.56
N ALA A 23 11.86 5.72 -7.56
CA ALA A 23 12.47 4.49 -7.08
C ALA A 23 12.53 4.40 -5.54
N ASP A 24 12.49 5.54 -4.83
CA ASP A 24 12.54 5.59 -3.37
C ASP A 24 11.19 5.27 -2.72
N LYS A 25 10.11 5.31 -3.49
CA LYS A 25 8.77 4.91 -3.05
C LYS A 25 8.47 3.47 -3.46
N LYS A 26 9.31 2.55 -3.04
CA LYS A 26 8.97 1.13 -3.17
C LYS A 26 7.73 0.84 -2.36
N GLU A 27 6.69 0.44 -3.06
CA GLU A 27 5.50 -0.10 -2.44
C GLU A 27 5.88 -1.31 -1.57
N SER A 28 5.43 -1.34 -0.32
CA SER A 28 5.70 -2.44 0.58
C SER A 28 5.04 -3.73 0.07
N LYS A 29 5.56 -4.87 0.49
CA LYS A 29 4.94 -6.16 0.17
C LYS A 29 3.50 -6.22 0.66
N GLY A 30 3.23 -5.70 1.86
CA GLY A 30 1.89 -5.61 2.42
C GLY A 30 0.95 -4.78 1.56
N ALA A 31 1.42 -3.66 1.01
CA ALA A 31 0.64 -2.82 0.10
C ALA A 31 0.29 -3.56 -1.20
N LYS A 32 1.25 -4.26 -1.79
CA LYS A 32 1.03 -5.05 -3.01
C LYS A 32 0.01 -6.17 -2.79
N LEU A 33 0.16 -6.90 -1.70
CA LEU A 33 -0.75 -7.98 -1.33
C LEU A 33 -2.15 -7.44 -1.01
N PHE A 34 -2.24 -6.28 -0.37
CA PHE A 34 -3.50 -5.61 -0.13
C PHE A 34 -4.22 -5.29 -1.44
N GLN A 35 -3.52 -4.73 -2.41
CA GLN A 35 -4.09 -4.45 -3.73
C GLN A 35 -4.57 -5.73 -4.42
N GLN A 36 -3.82 -6.81 -4.28
CA GLN A 36 -4.14 -8.09 -4.91
C GLN A 36 -5.36 -8.77 -4.29
N HIS A 37 -5.49 -8.76 -2.97
CA HIS A 37 -6.46 -9.60 -2.25
C HIS A 37 -7.59 -8.82 -1.56
N CYS A 38 -7.40 -7.55 -1.27
CA CYS A 38 -8.28 -6.81 -0.37
C CYS A 38 -8.95 -5.60 -1.03
N ALA A 39 -8.25 -4.91 -1.93
CA ALA A 39 -8.69 -3.61 -2.45
C ALA A 39 -10.02 -3.66 -3.22
N ALA A 40 -10.37 -4.79 -3.82
CA ALA A 40 -11.64 -4.92 -4.56
C ALA A 40 -12.86 -4.67 -3.65
N CYS A 41 -12.81 -5.13 -2.40
CA CYS A 41 -13.86 -4.92 -1.41
C CYS A 41 -13.56 -3.79 -0.42
N HIS A 42 -12.29 -3.43 -0.26
CA HIS A 42 -11.83 -2.38 0.64
C HIS A 42 -11.10 -1.24 -0.11
N PRO A 43 -11.73 -0.62 -1.12
CA PRO A 43 -11.10 0.49 -1.84
C PRO A 43 -10.81 1.63 -0.87
N ASP A 44 -9.58 2.13 -0.88
CA ASP A 44 -9.11 3.20 0.03
C ASP A 44 -9.36 2.91 1.52
N GLY A 45 -9.37 1.64 1.90
CA GLY A 45 -9.65 1.21 3.27
C GLY A 45 -11.12 1.21 3.64
N GLY A 46 -12.01 1.44 2.69
CA GLY A 46 -13.45 1.36 2.91
C GLY A 46 -13.97 -0.07 2.97
N ASN A 47 -15.26 -0.23 2.80
CA ASN A 47 -15.91 -1.53 2.71
C ASN A 47 -17.18 -1.37 1.85
N ILE A 48 -17.19 -1.96 0.66
CA ILE A 48 -18.32 -1.84 -0.26
C ILE A 48 -19.51 -2.71 0.13
N VAL A 49 -19.28 -3.77 0.92
CA VAL A 49 -20.32 -4.70 1.36
C VAL A 49 -21.00 -4.20 2.64
N LYS A 50 -20.20 -3.73 3.60
CA LYS A 50 -20.68 -3.22 4.89
C LYS A 50 -20.00 -1.87 5.18
N PRO A 51 -20.56 -0.75 4.73
CA PRO A 51 -19.91 0.56 4.84
C PRO A 51 -19.54 1.01 6.26
N ALA A 52 -20.16 0.48 7.29
CA ALA A 52 -19.83 0.77 8.68
C ALA A 52 -18.59 0.00 9.18
N PHE A 53 -18.10 -0.98 8.43
CA PHE A 53 -16.97 -1.84 8.80
C PHE A 53 -15.76 -1.53 7.93
N THR A 54 -15.33 -0.27 7.93
CA THR A 54 -14.14 0.12 7.18
C THR A 54 -12.86 -0.36 7.86
N LEU A 55 -11.74 -0.27 7.15
CA LEU A 55 -10.42 -0.59 7.70
C LEU A 55 -9.77 0.58 8.45
N HIS A 56 -10.44 1.73 8.53
CA HIS A 56 -9.94 2.87 9.29
C HIS A 56 -9.92 2.57 10.79
N LYS A 57 -8.94 3.13 11.48
CA LYS A 57 -8.71 2.85 12.90
C LYS A 57 -9.95 3.03 13.77
N LYS A 58 -10.72 4.08 13.53
CA LYS A 58 -11.96 4.36 14.28
C LYS A 58 -12.94 3.20 14.20
N ASP A 59 -13.16 2.69 13.01
CA ASP A 59 -14.09 1.59 12.80
C ASP A 59 -13.53 0.26 13.28
N ARG A 60 -12.23 0.02 13.06
CA ARG A 60 -11.57 -1.17 13.60
C ARG A 60 -11.67 -1.22 15.12
N ASP A 61 -11.37 -0.12 15.79
CA ASP A 61 -11.47 -0.03 17.26
C ASP A 61 -12.91 -0.27 17.74
N ALA A 62 -13.90 0.31 17.06
CA ALA A 62 -15.30 0.12 17.39
C ALA A 62 -15.76 -1.35 17.27
N HIS A 63 -15.13 -2.13 16.42
CA HIS A 63 -15.45 -3.54 16.20
C HIS A 63 -14.45 -4.52 16.85
N GLY A 64 -13.58 -4.02 17.73
CA GLY A 64 -12.64 -4.86 18.48
C GLY A 64 -11.46 -5.37 17.66
N VAL A 65 -11.18 -4.78 16.49
CA VAL A 65 -10.05 -5.14 15.63
C VAL A 65 -8.91 -4.16 15.88
N LYS A 66 -8.14 -4.38 16.93
CA LYS A 66 -7.18 -3.40 17.45
C LYS A 66 -5.72 -3.70 17.10
N THR A 67 -5.38 -4.97 16.98
CA THR A 67 -3.99 -5.43 16.74
C THR A 67 -3.83 -6.01 15.35
N ALA A 68 -2.57 -6.16 14.89
CA ALA A 68 -2.28 -6.87 13.66
C ALA A 68 -2.82 -8.32 13.72
N GLY A 69 -2.71 -8.97 14.86
CA GLY A 69 -3.27 -10.30 15.09
C GLY A 69 -4.78 -10.34 14.93
N ASP A 70 -5.49 -9.33 15.39
CA ASP A 70 -6.94 -9.22 15.21
C ASP A 70 -7.31 -9.08 13.72
N ILE A 71 -6.55 -8.32 12.97
CA ILE A 71 -6.75 -8.16 11.52
C ILE A 71 -6.54 -9.50 10.81
N VAL A 72 -5.44 -10.19 11.11
CA VAL A 72 -5.18 -11.54 10.57
C VAL A 72 -6.30 -12.50 10.96
N GLY A 73 -6.77 -12.44 12.19
CA GLY A 73 -7.91 -13.22 12.66
C GLY A 73 -9.15 -13.04 11.80
N LYS A 74 -9.42 -11.81 11.34
CA LYS A 74 -10.54 -11.52 10.42
C LYS A 74 -10.31 -12.08 9.02
N MET A 75 -9.07 -12.17 8.56
CA MET A 75 -8.76 -12.84 7.29
C MET A 75 -9.04 -14.33 7.36
N ARG A 76 -8.72 -14.96 8.50
CA ARG A 76 -8.87 -16.41 8.73
C ARG A 76 -10.30 -16.81 9.05
N ASN A 77 -11.02 -15.93 9.73
CA ASN A 77 -12.39 -16.18 10.16
C ASN A 77 -13.24 -14.90 10.03
N PRO A 78 -13.54 -14.49 8.80
CA PRO A 78 -14.36 -13.29 8.57
C PRO A 78 -15.81 -13.54 8.91
N GLY A 79 -16.52 -12.45 9.14
CA GLY A 79 -17.98 -12.50 9.19
C GLY A 79 -18.59 -12.69 7.79
N PRO A 80 -19.95 -12.76 7.71
CA PRO A 80 -20.65 -12.86 6.43
C PRO A 80 -20.29 -11.72 5.48
N GLY A 81 -20.11 -12.03 4.22
CA GLY A 81 -19.83 -11.07 3.15
C GLY A 81 -18.36 -10.84 2.83
N MET A 82 -17.45 -11.37 3.61
CA MET A 82 -16.01 -11.33 3.33
C MET A 82 -15.50 -12.73 2.99
N THR A 83 -14.62 -12.81 2.00
CA THR A 83 -13.92 -14.04 1.64
C THR A 83 -13.00 -14.49 2.77
N ARG A 84 -13.02 -15.78 3.05
CA ARG A 84 -12.06 -16.40 3.97
C ARG A 84 -10.74 -16.66 3.25
N PHE A 85 -9.66 -16.14 3.81
CA PHE A 85 -8.30 -16.40 3.34
C PHE A 85 -7.59 -17.36 4.28
N ASP A 86 -7.26 -18.54 3.79
CA ASP A 86 -6.48 -19.51 4.54
C ASP A 86 -4.97 -19.31 4.36
N ALA A 87 -4.17 -20.05 5.11
CA ALA A 87 -2.72 -19.93 5.05
C ALA A 87 -2.09 -20.44 3.74
N LYS A 88 -2.83 -21.16 2.91
CA LYS A 88 -2.39 -21.56 1.58
C LYS A 88 -2.52 -20.42 0.58
N THR A 89 -3.54 -19.60 0.72
CA THR A 89 -3.78 -18.43 -0.14
C THR A 89 -2.93 -17.25 0.29
N ILE A 90 -2.90 -16.96 1.58
CA ILE A 90 -2.09 -15.89 2.20
C ILE A 90 -1.38 -16.49 3.39
N SER A 91 -0.06 -16.67 3.30
CA SER A 91 0.75 -17.20 4.41
C SER A 91 0.63 -16.33 5.66
N ASP A 92 0.99 -16.87 6.82
CA ASP A 92 0.97 -16.10 8.06
C ASP A 92 1.88 -14.88 8.00
N THR A 93 3.06 -14.99 7.38
CA THR A 93 3.97 -13.88 7.17
C THR A 93 3.34 -12.81 6.29
N ASP A 94 2.75 -13.18 5.18
CA ASP A 94 2.10 -12.26 4.26
C ASP A 94 0.86 -11.61 4.88
N ALA A 95 0.07 -12.36 5.62
CA ALA A 95 -1.08 -11.83 6.36
C ALA A 95 -0.67 -10.75 7.36
N LYS A 96 0.43 -10.98 8.08
CA LYS A 96 0.99 -10.00 9.00
C LYS A 96 1.45 -8.72 8.28
N GLU A 97 2.10 -8.85 7.14
CA GLU A 97 2.51 -7.70 6.35
C GLU A 97 1.32 -6.89 5.83
N ILE A 98 0.25 -7.54 5.41
CA ILE A 98 -1.00 -6.89 5.05
C ILE A 98 -1.58 -6.13 6.25
N ALA A 99 -1.64 -6.77 7.41
CA ALA A 99 -2.16 -6.17 8.62
C ALA A 99 -1.37 -4.93 9.04
N GLU A 100 -0.06 -4.99 8.98
CA GLU A 100 0.82 -3.85 9.26
C GLU A 100 0.61 -2.71 8.26
N HIS A 101 0.44 -3.03 6.98
CA HIS A 101 0.09 -2.04 5.96
C HIS A 101 -1.24 -1.34 6.27
N ILE A 102 -2.26 -2.09 6.65
CA ILE A 102 -3.57 -1.54 7.03
C ILE A 102 -3.43 -0.58 8.21
N GLN A 103 -2.71 -0.98 9.25
CA GLN A 103 -2.51 -0.15 10.43
C GLN A 103 -1.75 1.15 10.13
N LYS A 104 -0.78 1.12 9.23
CA LYS A 104 0.00 2.30 8.83
C LYS A 104 -0.76 3.23 7.92
N THR A 105 -1.60 2.69 7.05
CA THR A 105 -2.23 3.42 5.95
C THR A 105 -3.61 3.96 6.33
N PHE A 106 -4.41 3.19 7.02
CA PHE A 106 -5.79 3.53 7.37
C PHE A 106 -5.91 3.89 8.85
N LYS A 107 -5.40 5.04 9.15
CA LYS A 107 -5.40 5.62 10.50
C LYS A 107 -6.74 6.24 10.86
#